data_27a45d4aee7e929acde997b2d84f96ef
#
_entry.id   27a45d4aee7e929acde997b2d84f96ef
#
_cell.length_a   1.000
_cell.length_b   1.000
_cell.length_c   1.000
_cell.angle_alpha   90.00
_cell.angle_beta   90.00
_cell.angle_gamma   90.00
#
_symmetry.space_group_name_H-M   'P 1'
#
loop_
_entity.id
_entity.type
_entity.pdbx_description
1 polymer ?
#
loop_
_entity_poly.entity_id
_entity_poly.type
_entity_poly.pdbx_seq_one_letter_code
_entity_poly.pdbx_strand_id
1 'polypeptide(L)'
;MNLFQNVKGVNCREAAERYGVSINRQGKALCPFHNDRHPSLYVADDHFYCFACGAHGDVIDFAANFFDLPLYEAAQRLAADFGVDANQPPTKEVLEKRRQKAEAPDERFEEACHKLDEAEYYLDILAFGDSYERAEVVNYLLVDGRLDKLKEKINGRDAA
;
A
#
# COMPACT_ATOMS: atom_id res chain seq x y z
N MET A 1 -2.36 -7.16 26.59
CA MET A 1 -3.63 -7.55 26.00
C MET A 1 -3.97 -6.56 24.91
N ASN A 2 -4.17 -7.00 23.72
CA ASN A 2 -4.04 -6.05 22.62
C ASN A 2 -5.24 -6.15 21.67
N LEU A 3 -6.35 -5.48 22.04
CA LEU A 3 -7.54 -5.28 21.21
C LEU A 3 -7.16 -4.98 19.77
N PHE A 4 -6.25 -4.02 19.57
CA PHE A 4 -5.76 -3.61 18.25
C PHE A 4 -5.13 -4.77 17.46
N GLN A 5 -4.36 -5.63 18.11
CA GLN A 5 -3.71 -6.76 17.43
C GLN A 5 -4.74 -7.83 16.99
N ASN A 6 -5.76 -8.06 17.78
CA ASN A 6 -6.79 -9.03 17.46
C ASN A 6 -7.68 -8.54 16.33
N VAL A 7 -8.06 -7.26 16.38
CA VAL A 7 -8.92 -6.63 15.38
C VAL A 7 -8.20 -6.42 14.04
N LYS A 8 -6.89 -6.20 14.03
CA LYS A 8 -6.08 -6.17 12.78
C LYS A 8 -6.12 -7.46 11.96
N GLY A 9 -6.59 -8.56 12.55
CA GLY A 9 -6.84 -9.82 11.84
C GLY A 9 -8.13 -9.82 11.01
N VAL A 10 -9.00 -8.83 11.19
CA VAL A 10 -10.23 -8.69 10.41
C VAL A 10 -9.86 -8.25 8.99
N ASN A 11 -10.46 -8.90 8.00
CA ASN A 11 -10.25 -8.56 6.60
C ASN A 11 -10.85 -7.19 6.30
N CYS A 12 -10.03 -6.26 5.77
CA CYS A 12 -10.45 -4.89 5.51
C CYS A 12 -11.54 -4.81 4.43
N ARG A 13 -11.49 -5.70 3.44
CA ARG A 13 -12.52 -5.80 2.39
C ARG A 13 -13.85 -6.25 2.97
N GLU A 14 -13.86 -7.30 3.79
CA GLU A 14 -15.08 -7.78 4.45
C GLU A 14 -15.69 -6.70 5.36
N ALA A 15 -14.85 -5.94 6.07
CA ALA A 15 -15.31 -4.84 6.89
C ALA A 15 -15.96 -3.74 6.06
N ALA A 16 -15.33 -3.33 4.97
CA ALA A 16 -15.85 -2.31 4.08
C ALA A 16 -17.19 -2.74 3.44
N GLU A 17 -17.29 -3.98 2.97
CA GLU A 17 -18.55 -4.54 2.41
C GLU A 17 -19.65 -4.64 3.46
N ARG A 18 -19.32 -5.08 4.67
CA ARG A 18 -20.28 -5.13 5.81
C ARG A 18 -20.82 -3.75 6.17
N TYR A 19 -20.01 -2.73 6.04
CA TYR A 19 -20.40 -1.33 6.26
C TYR A 19 -21.05 -0.67 5.04
N GLY A 20 -21.33 -1.43 3.98
CA GLY A 20 -22.11 -0.99 2.83
C GLY A 20 -21.30 -0.40 1.68
N VAL A 21 -19.99 -0.54 1.70
CA VAL A 21 -19.12 -0.13 0.56
C VAL A 21 -19.15 -1.21 -0.51
N SER A 22 -19.65 -0.87 -1.70
CA SER A 22 -19.72 -1.81 -2.84
C SER A 22 -18.36 -1.87 -3.54
N ILE A 23 -17.64 -2.98 -3.37
CA ILE A 23 -16.31 -3.20 -3.96
C ILE A 23 -16.45 -4.01 -5.25
N ASN A 24 -15.85 -3.53 -6.34
CA ASN A 24 -15.85 -4.24 -7.61
C ASN A 24 -14.81 -5.39 -7.64
N ARG A 25 -14.82 -6.19 -8.73
CA ARG A 25 -13.89 -7.32 -8.90
C ARG A 25 -12.41 -6.94 -8.90
N GLN A 26 -12.10 -5.67 -9.13
CA GLN A 26 -10.74 -5.13 -9.15
C GLN A 26 -10.30 -4.57 -7.79
N GLY A 27 -11.12 -4.72 -6.75
CA GLY A 27 -10.86 -4.16 -5.42
C GLY A 27 -11.12 -2.67 -5.30
N LYS A 28 -11.85 -2.06 -6.25
CA LYS A 28 -12.14 -0.62 -6.25
C LYS A 28 -13.57 -0.31 -5.86
N ALA A 29 -13.77 0.81 -5.16
CA ALA A 29 -15.06 1.32 -4.71
C ALA A 29 -15.12 2.85 -4.78
N LEU A 30 -16.31 3.41 -4.66
CA LEU A 30 -16.46 4.83 -4.35
C LEU A 30 -15.98 5.08 -2.93
N CYS A 31 -15.19 6.12 -2.73
CA CYS A 31 -14.66 6.46 -1.43
C CYS A 31 -15.73 7.08 -0.52
N PRO A 32 -15.96 6.54 0.68
CA PRO A 32 -16.95 7.10 1.60
C PRO A 32 -16.43 8.36 2.35
N PHE A 33 -15.13 8.66 2.24
CA PHE A 33 -14.48 9.72 3.01
C PHE A 33 -14.51 11.08 2.31
N HIS A 34 -14.91 11.14 1.04
CA HIS A 34 -15.09 12.36 0.27
C HIS A 34 -16.21 12.19 -0.76
N ASN A 35 -16.65 13.28 -1.39
CA ASN A 35 -17.67 13.22 -2.44
C ASN A 35 -17.07 12.64 -3.74
N ASP A 36 -17.02 11.31 -3.83
CA ASP A 36 -16.41 10.58 -4.93
C ASP A 36 -17.43 10.31 -6.06
N ARG A 37 -17.03 10.58 -7.29
CA ARG A 37 -17.83 10.32 -8.50
C ARG A 37 -17.30 9.16 -9.32
N HIS A 38 -16.07 8.72 -9.07
CA HIS A 38 -15.40 7.64 -9.78
C HIS A 38 -14.69 6.75 -8.77
N PRO A 39 -14.71 5.41 -8.91
CA PRO A 39 -14.09 4.51 -7.97
C PRO A 39 -12.60 4.80 -7.74
N SER A 40 -12.29 5.57 -6.70
CA SER A 40 -10.95 5.99 -6.33
C SER A 40 -10.40 5.28 -5.09
N LEU A 41 -11.26 4.58 -4.34
CA LEU A 41 -10.85 3.79 -3.19
C LEU A 41 -10.44 2.39 -3.63
N TYR A 42 -9.22 1.98 -3.31
CA TYR A 42 -8.75 0.61 -3.41
C TYR A 42 -8.81 -0.05 -2.03
N VAL A 43 -9.40 -1.24 -1.96
CA VAL A 43 -9.50 -2.02 -0.72
C VAL A 43 -8.92 -3.39 -0.94
N ALA A 44 -7.82 -3.68 -0.24
CA ALA A 44 -7.19 -4.98 -0.13
C ALA A 44 -7.67 -5.72 1.13
N ASP A 45 -7.17 -6.91 1.36
CA ASP A 45 -7.54 -7.70 2.54
C ASP A 45 -7.00 -7.10 3.85
N ASP A 46 -5.89 -6.40 3.81
CA ASP A 46 -5.17 -5.88 4.98
C ASP A 46 -5.06 -4.35 5.04
N HIS A 47 -5.41 -3.65 3.97
CA HIS A 47 -5.33 -2.19 3.92
C HIS A 47 -6.29 -1.57 2.89
N PHE A 48 -6.48 -0.27 2.99
CA PHE A 48 -7.15 0.53 1.98
C PHE A 48 -6.31 1.75 1.60
N TYR A 49 -6.55 2.26 0.39
CA TYR A 49 -5.96 3.51 -0.09
C TYR A 49 -6.89 4.22 -1.05
N CYS A 50 -7.15 5.50 -0.81
CA CYS A 50 -7.89 6.35 -1.75
C CYS A 50 -6.94 7.21 -2.58
N PHE A 51 -6.97 7.03 -3.89
CA PHE A 51 -6.09 7.77 -4.81
C PHE A 51 -6.52 9.24 -5.01
N ALA A 52 -7.75 9.61 -4.61
CA ALA A 52 -8.25 10.98 -4.76
C ALA A 52 -8.04 11.84 -3.52
N CYS A 53 -8.37 11.33 -2.31
CA CYS A 53 -8.25 12.11 -1.07
C CYS A 53 -7.04 11.72 -0.20
N GLY A 54 -6.30 10.66 -0.59
CA GLY A 54 -5.13 10.21 0.17
C GLY A 54 -5.45 9.44 1.47
N ALA A 55 -6.73 9.19 1.78
CA ALA A 55 -7.09 8.40 2.96
C ALA A 55 -6.56 6.97 2.81
N HIS A 56 -5.86 6.48 3.82
CA HIS A 56 -5.25 5.15 3.81
C HIS A 56 -5.10 4.61 5.23
N GLY A 57 -4.87 3.32 5.33
CA GLY A 57 -4.62 2.66 6.60
C GLY A 57 -5.07 1.20 6.63
N ASP A 58 -5.14 0.64 7.83
CA ASP A 58 -5.66 -0.71 8.08
C ASP A 58 -7.18 -0.69 8.32
N VAL A 59 -7.73 -1.85 8.70
CA VAL A 59 -9.17 -1.99 8.97
C VAL A 59 -9.65 -1.10 10.12
N ILE A 60 -8.78 -0.78 11.08
CA ILE A 60 -9.13 0.08 12.22
C ILE A 60 -9.20 1.53 11.77
N ASP A 61 -8.24 1.98 10.95
CA ASP A 61 -8.26 3.30 10.34
C ASP A 61 -9.48 3.49 9.43
N PHE A 62 -9.85 2.41 8.69
CA PHE A 62 -11.06 2.42 7.87
C PHE A 62 -12.31 2.65 8.71
N ALA A 63 -12.50 1.89 9.79
CA ALA A 63 -13.66 2.02 10.66
C ALA A 63 -13.66 3.36 11.41
N ALA A 64 -12.50 3.84 11.84
CA ALA A 64 -12.36 5.14 12.49
C ALA A 64 -12.82 6.29 11.57
N ASN A 65 -12.33 6.30 10.33
CA ASN A 65 -12.72 7.29 9.33
C ASN A 65 -14.19 7.15 8.90
N PHE A 66 -14.69 5.91 8.80
CA PHE A 66 -16.05 5.66 8.32
C PHE A 66 -17.12 6.09 9.32
N PHE A 67 -16.88 5.90 10.61
CA PHE A 67 -17.80 6.24 11.69
C PHE A 67 -17.46 7.52 12.42
N ASP A 68 -16.39 8.22 12.02
CA ASP A 68 -15.84 9.41 12.70
C ASP A 68 -15.59 9.12 14.20
N LEU A 69 -14.89 8.01 14.47
CA LEU A 69 -14.60 7.54 15.82
C LEU A 69 -13.10 7.58 16.13
N PRO A 70 -12.72 7.77 17.40
CA PRO A 70 -11.36 7.53 17.86
C PRO A 70 -10.94 6.08 17.57
N LEU A 71 -9.66 5.83 17.29
CA LEU A 71 -9.13 4.51 16.94
C LEU A 71 -9.50 3.40 17.92
N TYR A 72 -9.52 3.72 19.21
CA TYR A 72 -9.89 2.75 20.25
C TYR A 72 -11.35 2.33 20.17
N GLU A 73 -12.27 3.28 19.98
CA GLU A 73 -13.71 3.01 19.82
C GLU A 73 -14.01 2.28 18.50
N ALA A 74 -13.30 2.64 17.42
CA ALA A 74 -13.37 1.94 16.15
C ALA A 74 -12.93 0.47 16.31
N ALA A 75 -11.84 0.22 17.03
CA ALA A 75 -11.37 -1.13 17.32
C ALA A 75 -12.39 -1.93 18.17
N GLN A 76 -13.00 -1.31 19.17
CA GLN A 76 -14.05 -1.95 19.97
C GLN A 76 -15.29 -2.29 19.12
N ARG A 77 -15.69 -1.40 18.23
CA ARG A 77 -16.81 -1.62 17.31
C ARG A 77 -16.52 -2.77 16.36
N LEU A 78 -15.34 -2.79 15.73
CA LEU A 78 -14.91 -3.91 14.88
C LEU A 78 -14.89 -5.23 15.66
N ALA A 79 -14.40 -5.23 16.90
CA ALA A 79 -14.41 -6.41 17.74
C ALA A 79 -15.83 -6.93 17.98
N ALA A 80 -16.79 -6.04 18.26
CA ALA A 80 -18.19 -6.39 18.45
C ALA A 80 -18.85 -6.88 17.15
N ASP A 81 -18.61 -6.18 16.03
CA ASP A 81 -19.24 -6.47 14.74
C ASP A 81 -18.74 -7.79 14.14
N PHE A 82 -17.47 -8.15 14.38
CA PHE A 82 -16.83 -9.37 13.85
C PHE A 82 -16.66 -10.48 14.90
N GLY A 83 -17.18 -10.31 16.11
CA GLY A 83 -17.10 -11.32 17.17
C GLY A 83 -15.67 -11.61 17.61
N VAL A 84 -14.77 -10.63 17.51
CA VAL A 84 -13.37 -10.75 17.93
C VAL A 84 -13.28 -10.49 19.42
N ASP A 85 -12.88 -11.51 20.20
CA ASP A 85 -12.68 -11.34 21.63
C ASP A 85 -11.44 -10.46 21.89
N ALA A 86 -11.67 -9.29 22.48
CA ALA A 86 -10.62 -8.34 22.84
C ALA A 86 -9.57 -8.92 23.81
N ASN A 87 -9.90 -9.99 24.51
CA ASN A 87 -9.08 -10.60 25.56
C ASN A 87 -8.43 -11.92 25.14
N GLN A 88 -8.79 -12.50 23.99
CA GLN A 88 -8.13 -13.74 23.53
C GLN A 88 -6.76 -13.43 22.91
N PRO A 89 -5.74 -14.24 23.22
CA PRO A 89 -4.49 -14.18 22.47
C PRO A 89 -4.77 -14.61 21.02
N PRO A 90 -4.09 -14.00 20.03
CA PRO A 90 -4.26 -14.36 18.62
C PRO A 90 -4.02 -15.87 18.45
N THR A 91 -4.88 -16.50 17.66
CA THR A 91 -4.79 -17.94 17.38
C THR A 91 -3.43 -18.26 16.73
N LYS A 92 -2.94 -19.50 16.93
CA LYS A 92 -1.69 -19.94 16.30
C LYS A 92 -1.69 -19.76 14.80
N GLU A 93 -2.83 -19.94 14.15
CA GLU A 93 -3.00 -19.75 12.70
C GLU A 93 -2.81 -18.29 12.27
N VAL A 94 -3.32 -17.33 13.05
CA VAL A 94 -3.14 -15.89 12.78
C VAL A 94 -1.67 -15.50 12.99
N LEU A 95 -1.01 -16.03 14.00
CA LEU A 95 0.41 -15.80 14.24
C LEU A 95 1.26 -16.42 13.12
N GLU A 96 0.92 -17.59 12.65
CA GLU A 96 1.64 -18.30 11.60
C GLU A 96 1.49 -17.61 10.24
N LYS A 97 0.28 -17.17 9.88
CA LYS A 97 0.04 -16.33 8.68
C LYS A 97 0.82 -15.01 8.72
N ARG A 98 0.89 -14.36 9.89
CA ARG A 98 1.70 -13.14 10.07
C ARG A 98 3.19 -13.41 9.90
N ARG A 99 3.67 -14.52 10.46
CA ARG A 99 5.05 -14.92 10.33
C ARG A 99 5.41 -15.22 8.86
N GLN A 100 4.57 -15.99 8.16
CA GLN A 100 4.76 -16.27 6.74
C GLN A 100 4.73 -15.00 5.88
N LYS A 101 3.84 -14.04 6.19
CA LYS A 101 3.79 -12.75 5.49
C LYS A 101 5.00 -11.87 5.80
N ALA A 102 5.52 -11.90 7.03
CA ALA A 102 6.72 -11.16 7.41
C ALA A 102 8.01 -11.78 6.87
N GLU A 103 8.01 -13.11 6.65
CA GLU A 103 9.14 -13.85 6.10
C GLU A 103 9.09 -13.94 4.57
N ALA A 104 7.94 -13.65 3.94
CA ALA A 104 7.84 -13.62 2.49
C ALA A 104 8.56 -12.38 1.96
N PRO A 105 9.53 -12.55 1.05
CA PRO A 105 10.20 -11.42 0.42
C PRO A 105 9.14 -10.58 -0.32
N ASP A 106 9.15 -9.27 -0.06
CA ASP A 106 8.35 -8.35 -0.84
C ASP A 106 9.04 -8.16 -2.20
N GLU A 107 8.62 -8.94 -3.19
CA GLU A 107 9.19 -8.90 -4.56
C GLU A 107 9.24 -7.47 -5.11
N ARG A 108 8.28 -6.62 -4.75
CA ARG A 108 8.26 -5.21 -5.17
C ARG A 108 9.33 -4.39 -4.45
N PHE A 109 9.58 -4.70 -3.19
CA PHE A 109 10.63 -4.04 -2.42
C PHE A 109 12.00 -4.46 -2.92
N GLU A 110 12.22 -5.75 -3.17
CA GLU A 110 13.47 -6.27 -3.75
C GLU A 110 13.72 -5.69 -5.16
N GLU A 111 12.67 -5.63 -6.00
CA GLU A 111 12.77 -4.99 -7.33
C GLU A 111 13.07 -3.49 -7.23
N ALA A 112 12.49 -2.80 -6.24
CA ALA A 112 12.77 -1.38 -5.99
C ALA A 112 14.21 -1.17 -5.50
N CYS A 113 14.70 -2.01 -4.60
CA CYS A 113 16.09 -1.97 -4.14
C CYS A 113 17.06 -2.21 -5.30
N HIS A 114 16.82 -3.24 -6.12
CA HIS A 114 17.65 -3.52 -7.28
C HIS A 114 17.71 -2.34 -8.28
N LYS A 115 16.57 -1.66 -8.49
CA LYS A 115 16.50 -0.46 -9.34
C LYS A 115 17.25 0.73 -8.74
N LEU A 116 17.26 0.85 -7.41
CA LEU A 116 18.02 1.88 -6.71
C LEU A 116 19.52 1.62 -6.80
N ASP A 117 19.95 0.39 -6.57
CA ASP A 117 21.36 -0.02 -6.69
C ASP A 117 21.87 0.20 -8.13
N GLU A 118 21.07 -0.15 -9.14
CA GLU A 118 21.37 0.09 -10.54
C GLU A 118 21.50 1.60 -10.85
N ALA A 119 20.61 2.42 -10.32
CA ALA A 119 20.65 3.87 -10.50
C ALA A 119 21.86 4.50 -9.81
N GLU A 120 22.20 4.06 -8.61
CA GLU A 120 23.38 4.51 -7.86
C GLU A 120 24.68 4.16 -8.62
N TYR A 121 24.77 2.95 -9.14
CA TYR A 121 25.88 2.50 -9.97
C TYR A 121 26.08 3.41 -11.21
N TYR A 122 25.01 3.75 -11.93
CA TYR A 122 25.12 4.65 -13.08
C TYR A 122 25.46 6.08 -12.66
N LEU A 123 24.96 6.56 -11.54
CA LEU A 123 25.30 7.88 -11.01
C LEU A 123 26.78 7.97 -10.64
N ASP A 124 27.34 6.93 -10.05
CA ASP A 124 28.76 6.87 -9.69
C ASP A 124 29.65 6.90 -10.93
N ILE A 125 29.29 6.14 -11.97
CA ILE A 125 30.02 6.19 -13.24
C ILE A 125 29.95 7.58 -13.87
N LEU A 126 28.77 8.21 -13.88
CA LEU A 126 28.61 9.56 -14.43
C LEU A 126 29.38 10.63 -13.64
N ALA A 127 29.50 10.44 -12.32
CA ALA A 127 30.21 11.39 -11.44
C ALA A 127 31.74 11.20 -11.47
N PHE A 128 32.21 9.96 -11.41
CA PHE A 128 33.61 9.62 -11.12
C PHE A 128 34.29 8.78 -12.21
N GLY A 129 33.51 8.17 -13.13
CA GLY A 129 34.02 7.35 -14.22
C GLY A 129 34.86 8.13 -15.24
N ASP A 130 35.63 7.44 -16.05
CA ASP A 130 36.36 8.03 -17.14
C ASP A 130 35.45 8.44 -18.33
N SER A 131 36.06 9.05 -19.36
CA SER A 131 35.30 9.53 -20.53
C SER A 131 34.66 8.40 -21.33
N TYR A 132 35.20 7.20 -21.31
CA TYR A 132 34.70 6.04 -22.03
C TYR A 132 33.51 5.42 -21.26
N GLU A 133 33.68 5.19 -19.98
CA GLU A 133 32.62 4.65 -19.08
C GLU A 133 31.37 5.56 -19.08
N ARG A 134 31.59 6.87 -19.00
CA ARG A 134 30.49 7.85 -19.08
C ARG A 134 29.77 7.78 -20.43
N ALA A 135 30.48 7.64 -21.53
CA ALA A 135 29.91 7.55 -22.86
C ALA A 135 29.07 6.26 -23.01
N GLU A 136 29.52 5.13 -22.45
CA GLU A 136 28.76 3.87 -22.45
C GLU A 136 27.44 4.01 -21.67
N VAL A 137 27.48 4.57 -20.46
CA VAL A 137 26.28 4.79 -19.65
C VAL A 137 25.30 5.73 -20.33
N VAL A 138 25.80 6.85 -20.89
CA VAL A 138 24.95 7.78 -21.63
C VAL A 138 24.32 7.09 -22.85
N ASN A 139 25.05 6.31 -23.59
CA ASN A 139 24.54 5.58 -24.74
C ASN A 139 23.51 4.53 -24.33
N TYR A 140 23.74 3.77 -23.26
CA TYR A 140 22.80 2.82 -22.68
C TYR A 140 21.47 3.48 -22.28
N LEU A 141 21.54 4.63 -21.61
CA LEU A 141 20.35 5.37 -21.17
C LEU A 141 19.57 5.99 -22.35
N LEU A 142 20.25 6.39 -23.42
CA LEU A 142 19.63 7.02 -24.59
C LEU A 142 19.04 5.99 -25.56
N VAL A 143 19.77 4.90 -25.86
CA VAL A 143 19.38 3.92 -26.88
C VAL A 143 18.16 3.11 -26.45
N ASP A 144 18.03 2.75 -25.18
CA ASP A 144 16.89 1.97 -24.67
C ASP A 144 15.62 2.79 -24.40
N GLY A 145 15.64 4.09 -24.66
CA GLY A 145 14.50 4.99 -24.37
C GLY A 145 14.16 5.08 -22.88
N ARG A 146 15.08 4.68 -22.01
CA ARG A 146 14.87 4.68 -20.56
C ARG A 146 14.76 6.11 -20.02
N LEU A 147 15.51 7.04 -20.58
CA LEU A 147 15.41 8.48 -20.27
C LEU A 147 14.05 9.06 -20.65
N ASP A 148 13.48 8.65 -21.77
CA ASP A 148 12.18 9.15 -22.22
C ASP A 148 11.05 8.56 -21.34
N LYS A 149 11.12 7.30 -20.96
CA LYS A 149 10.20 6.67 -19.98
C LYS A 149 10.30 7.32 -18.59
N LEU A 150 11.50 7.75 -18.18
CA LEU A 150 11.70 8.48 -16.93
C LEU A 150 11.12 9.89 -17.01
N LYS A 151 11.31 10.60 -18.13
CA LYS A 151 10.72 11.93 -18.37
C LYS A 151 9.19 11.88 -18.41
N GLU A 152 8.59 10.89 -19.08
CA GLU A 152 7.14 10.67 -19.08
C GLU A 152 6.59 10.42 -17.68
N LYS A 153 7.30 9.64 -16.85
CA LYS A 153 6.91 9.41 -15.45
C LYS A 153 7.02 10.66 -14.57
N ILE A 154 8.01 11.51 -14.82
CA ILE A 154 8.20 12.77 -14.09
C ILE A 154 7.14 13.78 -14.52
N ASN A 155 6.97 13.99 -15.83
CA ASN A 155 6.00 14.95 -16.37
C ASN A 155 4.54 14.53 -16.14
N GLY A 156 4.25 13.23 -16.05
CA GLY A 156 2.91 12.72 -15.73
C GLY A 156 2.50 12.89 -14.26
N ARG A 157 3.44 13.23 -13.37
CA ARG A 157 3.13 13.54 -11.96
C ARG A 157 2.77 15.01 -11.72
N ASP A 158 3.18 15.89 -12.63
CA ASP A 158 2.87 17.33 -12.54
C ASP A 158 1.53 17.69 -13.22
N ALA A 159 0.82 16.70 -13.80
CA ALA A 159 -0.43 16.87 -14.54
C ALA A 159 -1.66 16.24 -13.85
N ALA A 160 -1.55 15.83 -12.57
CA ALA A 160 -2.64 15.20 -11.81
C ALA A 160 -3.01 15.99 -10.55
#